data_5c4fcaeb61fabc2009f84ff80bc0ef56
#
_entry.id   5c4fcaeb61fabc2009f84ff80bc0ef56
#
_cell.length_a   1.000
_cell.length_b   1.000
_cell.length_c   1.000
_cell.angle_alpha   90.00
_cell.angle_beta   90.00
_cell.angle_gamma   90.00
#
_symmetry.space_group_name_H-M   'P 1'
#
loop_
_entity.id
_entity.type
_entity.pdbx_description
1 polymer ?
#
loop_
_entity_poly.entity_id
_entity_poly.type
_entity_poly.pdbx_seq_one_letter_code
_entity_poly.pdbx_strand_id
1 'polypeptide(L)'
;MSADDDLGYMYLPFGTPTNDWYGGHRKGSNLFGESLVCVDAETGKLVWYFQTTHHGLWDYDLPAAPNLLDITVDGREIKALAQTSKQAFTYVLDRVTGEPVWPIEERPVPQGDVPGEWYSPTQPF
;
A
#
# COMPACT_ATOMS: atom_id res chain seq x y z
N MET A 1 -11.97 -4.52 1.62
CA MET A 1 -12.03 -3.10 2.02
C MET A 1 -12.54 -2.98 3.43
N SER A 2 -12.19 -1.91 4.15
CA SER A 2 -12.72 -1.55 5.48
C SER A 2 -13.21 -0.11 5.45
N ALA A 3 -14.12 0.24 6.36
CA ALA A 3 -14.64 1.59 6.49
C ALA A 3 -14.59 2.05 7.94
N ASP A 4 -14.38 3.34 8.16
CA ASP A 4 -14.47 4.02 9.44
C ASP A 4 -15.63 5.01 9.37
N ASP A 5 -16.72 4.68 10.06
CA ASP A 5 -17.96 5.47 10.01
C ASP A 5 -17.79 6.84 10.68
N ASP A 6 -16.92 6.94 11.69
CA ASP A 6 -16.68 8.20 12.39
C ASP A 6 -15.89 9.20 11.53
N LEU A 7 -14.95 8.69 10.72
CA LEU A 7 -14.16 9.51 9.79
C LEU A 7 -14.85 9.70 8.44
N GLY A 8 -15.80 8.84 8.09
CA GLY A 8 -16.39 8.79 6.76
C GLY A 8 -15.39 8.31 5.71
N TYR A 9 -14.43 7.46 6.07
CA TYR A 9 -13.35 6.99 5.20
C TYR A 9 -13.50 5.53 4.83
N MET A 10 -13.10 5.20 3.60
CA MET A 10 -13.04 3.83 3.11
C MET A 10 -11.61 3.49 2.66
N TYR A 11 -11.11 2.33 3.10
CA TYR A 11 -9.76 1.86 2.84
C TYR A 11 -9.79 0.69 1.85
N LEU A 12 -9.18 0.90 0.69
CA LEU A 12 -9.24 0.04 -0.48
C LEU A 12 -7.85 -0.57 -0.74
N PRO A 13 -7.64 -1.86 -0.44
CA PRO A 13 -6.42 -2.55 -0.85
C PRO A 13 -6.52 -2.92 -2.34
N PHE A 14 -5.52 -2.50 -3.13
CA PHE A 14 -5.39 -2.83 -4.54
C PHE A 14 -4.31 -3.89 -4.75
N GLY A 15 -4.56 -4.78 -5.69
CA GLY A 15 -3.62 -5.81 -6.12
C GLY A 15 -2.68 -5.35 -7.24
N THR A 16 -1.92 -6.30 -7.75
CA THR A 16 -1.00 -6.13 -8.87
C THR A 16 -1.76 -5.65 -10.12
N PRO A 17 -1.21 -4.69 -10.88
CA PRO A 17 -1.82 -4.31 -12.16
C PRO A 17 -1.75 -5.45 -13.17
N THR A 18 -2.76 -5.54 -14.04
CA THR A 18 -2.71 -6.44 -15.19
C THR A 18 -1.57 -6.03 -16.12
N ASN A 19 -0.71 -6.85 -16.48
CA ASN A 19 -0.51 -8.26 -16.52
C ASN A 19 0.55 -8.67 -15.45
N ASP A 20 0.34 -9.76 -14.69
CA ASP A 20 1.16 -10.11 -13.51
C ASP A 20 2.57 -10.58 -13.85
N TRP A 21 2.77 -11.13 -15.05
CA TRP A 21 4.00 -11.84 -15.42
C TRP A 21 5.04 -11.00 -16.12
N TYR A 22 4.63 -9.93 -16.80
CA TYR A 22 5.52 -9.07 -17.57
C TYR A 22 5.10 -7.61 -17.45
N GLY A 23 5.96 -6.81 -16.88
CA GLY A 23 5.70 -5.40 -16.61
C GLY A 23 6.22 -4.41 -17.67
N GLY A 24 6.89 -4.87 -18.73
CA GLY A 24 7.58 -4.00 -19.68
C GLY A 24 6.69 -3.02 -20.46
N HIS A 25 5.40 -3.31 -20.58
CA HIS A 25 4.44 -2.40 -21.20
C HIS A 25 3.73 -1.47 -20.20
N ARG A 26 3.93 -1.68 -18.89
CA ARG A 26 3.47 -0.78 -17.84
C ARG A 26 4.59 0.20 -17.50
N LYS A 27 4.34 1.49 -17.52
CA LYS A 27 5.36 2.52 -17.26
C LYS A 27 5.27 3.09 -15.86
N GLY A 28 6.40 3.51 -15.30
CA GLY A 28 6.50 4.16 -14.01
C GLY A 28 6.21 3.21 -12.84
N SER A 29 5.88 3.77 -11.68
CA SER A 29 5.62 3.01 -10.44
C SER A 29 4.33 2.19 -10.44
N ASN A 30 3.50 2.30 -11.46
CA ASN A 30 2.18 1.66 -11.60
C ASN A 30 1.19 2.04 -10.49
N LEU A 31 1.18 3.30 -10.10
CA LEU A 31 0.18 3.80 -9.15
C LEU A 31 -1.23 3.68 -9.78
N PHE A 32 -2.20 3.12 -9.09
CA PHE A 32 -2.33 2.66 -7.69
C PHE A 32 -2.20 1.13 -7.52
N GLY A 33 -1.50 0.44 -8.37
CA GLY A 33 -1.24 -1.00 -8.16
C GLY A 33 -0.53 -1.24 -6.83
N GLU A 34 -0.85 -2.36 -6.19
CA GLU A 34 -0.26 -2.79 -4.91
C GLU A 34 -0.21 -1.67 -3.87
N SER A 35 -1.34 -0.98 -3.74
CA SER A 35 -1.47 0.19 -2.88
C SER A 35 -2.65 0.06 -1.93
N LEU A 36 -2.51 0.62 -0.75
CA LEU A 36 -3.64 0.92 0.10
C LEU A 36 -4.10 2.35 -0.16
N VAL A 37 -5.36 2.51 -0.52
CA VAL A 37 -5.94 3.80 -0.90
C VAL A 37 -7.06 4.15 0.05
N CYS A 38 -7.03 5.35 0.61
CA CYS A 38 -8.10 5.92 1.41
C CYS A 38 -8.91 6.91 0.57
N VAL A 39 -10.21 6.73 0.57
CA VAL A 39 -11.14 7.65 -0.07
C VAL A 39 -12.19 8.13 0.93
N ASP A 40 -12.69 9.31 0.71
CA ASP A 40 -13.91 9.81 1.33
C ASP A 40 -15.10 8.97 0.84
N ALA A 41 -15.82 8.36 1.77
CA ALA A 41 -16.87 7.37 1.45
C ALA A 41 -18.10 7.99 0.78
N GLU A 42 -18.36 9.28 1.02
CA GLU A 42 -19.51 9.98 0.43
C GLU A 42 -19.22 10.45 -1.00
N THR A 43 -18.02 10.97 -1.23
CA THR A 43 -17.67 11.62 -2.49
C THR A 43 -16.78 10.81 -3.41
N GLY A 44 -16.16 9.75 -2.90
CA GLY A 44 -15.16 8.93 -3.61
C GLY A 44 -13.83 9.66 -3.85
N LYS A 45 -13.62 10.84 -3.26
CA LYS A 45 -12.38 11.59 -3.44
C LYS A 45 -11.22 10.94 -2.69
N LEU A 46 -10.06 10.93 -3.34
CA LEU A 46 -8.82 10.48 -2.72
C LEU A 46 -8.48 11.35 -1.50
N VAL A 47 -8.21 10.70 -0.36
CA VAL A 47 -7.71 11.34 0.86
C VAL A 47 -6.21 11.13 0.97
N TRP A 48 -5.77 9.88 0.96
CA TRP A 48 -4.35 9.50 0.93
C TRP A 48 -4.16 8.14 0.28
N TYR A 49 -2.91 7.78 -0.02
CA TYR A 49 -2.54 6.44 -0.44
C TYR A 49 -1.14 6.08 0.08
N PHE A 50 -0.89 4.78 0.20
CA PHE A 50 0.43 4.22 0.46
C PHE A 50 0.67 3.07 -0.51
N GLN A 51 1.71 3.15 -1.36
CA GLN A 51 2.07 2.10 -2.29
C GLN A 51 3.04 1.13 -1.62
N THR A 52 2.64 -0.12 -1.47
CA THR A 52 3.41 -1.17 -0.78
C THR A 52 4.42 -1.87 -1.69
N THR A 53 4.27 -1.74 -3.01
CA THR A 53 5.22 -2.25 -3.99
C THR A 53 5.25 -1.32 -5.20
N HIS A 54 6.42 -0.77 -5.50
CA HIS A 54 6.62 0.08 -6.68
C HIS A 54 6.88 -0.79 -7.91
N HIS A 55 6.08 -0.60 -8.97
CA HIS A 55 6.17 -1.34 -10.22
C HIS A 55 6.25 -2.85 -10.00
N GLY A 56 5.26 -3.40 -9.30
CA GLY A 56 5.25 -4.80 -8.90
C GLY A 56 5.33 -5.77 -10.09
N LEU A 57 6.19 -6.77 -9.93
CA LEU A 57 6.45 -7.84 -10.91
C LEU A 57 6.33 -9.23 -10.27
N TRP A 58 5.86 -9.29 -9.02
CA TRP A 58 5.88 -10.49 -8.18
C TRP A 58 4.51 -10.90 -7.65
N ASP A 59 3.46 -10.22 -8.11
CA ASP A 59 2.09 -10.46 -7.65
C ASP A 59 1.95 -10.29 -6.11
N TYR A 60 2.49 -9.20 -5.59
CA TYR A 60 2.47 -8.88 -4.16
C TYR A 60 1.19 -8.16 -3.72
N ASP A 61 0.05 -8.71 -4.09
CA ASP A 61 -1.26 -8.18 -3.72
C ASP A 61 -1.42 -7.88 -2.23
N LEU A 62 -2.33 -6.98 -1.93
CA LEU A 62 -2.90 -6.79 -0.61
C LEU A 62 -4.15 -7.67 -0.49
N PRO A 63 -4.03 -8.91 0.05
CA PRO A 63 -5.03 -9.96 -0.13
C PRO A 63 -6.27 -9.82 0.75
N ALA A 64 -6.21 -8.94 1.76
CA ALA A 64 -7.24 -8.81 2.77
C ALA A 64 -7.60 -7.35 3.05
N ALA A 65 -8.80 -7.12 3.57
CA ALA A 65 -9.17 -5.82 4.10
C ALA A 65 -8.25 -5.44 5.28
N PRO A 66 -7.83 -4.18 5.40
CA PRO A 66 -7.06 -3.74 6.56
C PRO A 66 -7.88 -3.85 7.84
N ASN A 67 -7.23 -4.21 8.94
CA ASN A 67 -7.81 -4.16 10.28
C ASN A 67 -7.72 -2.74 10.82
N LEU A 68 -8.84 -2.19 11.28
CA LEU A 68 -8.87 -0.89 11.96
C LEU A 68 -8.71 -1.11 13.46
N LEU A 69 -7.84 -0.33 14.09
CA LEU A 69 -7.52 -0.44 15.51
C LEU A 69 -7.11 0.91 16.08
N ASP A 70 -7.34 1.10 17.37
CA ASP A 70 -6.83 2.24 18.11
C ASP A 70 -5.69 1.75 19.01
N ILE A 71 -4.53 2.37 18.89
CA ILE A 71 -3.31 1.97 19.61
C ILE A 71 -2.65 3.15 20.28
N THR A 72 -1.88 2.85 21.33
CA THR A 72 -1.05 3.86 21.98
C THR A 72 0.42 3.54 21.73
N VAL A 73 1.13 4.45 21.10
CA VAL A 73 2.57 4.33 20.84
C VAL A 73 3.27 5.55 21.43
N ASP A 74 4.24 5.33 22.31
CA ASP A 74 4.99 6.40 23.01
C ASP A 74 4.08 7.44 23.69
N GLY A 75 2.97 6.97 24.26
CA GLY A 75 1.99 7.82 24.95
C GLY A 75 1.04 8.59 24.03
N ARG A 76 1.11 8.40 22.71
CA ARG A 76 0.19 8.98 21.73
C ARG A 76 -0.88 7.97 21.32
N GLU A 77 -2.13 8.36 21.40
CA GLU A 77 -3.24 7.60 20.81
C GLU A 77 -3.26 7.81 19.29
N ILE A 78 -3.32 6.71 18.56
CA ILE A 78 -3.30 6.71 17.10
C ILE A 78 -4.49 5.87 16.62
N LYS A 79 -5.32 6.45 15.77
CA LYS A 79 -6.29 5.72 14.98
C LYS A 79 -5.52 5.03 13.85
N ALA A 80 -5.16 3.77 14.05
CA ALA A 80 -4.32 3.02 13.14
C ALA A 80 -5.12 2.06 12.25
N LEU A 81 -4.49 1.60 11.19
CA LEU A 81 -4.89 0.43 10.44
C LEU A 81 -3.68 -0.48 10.22
N ALA A 82 -3.92 -1.78 10.12
CA ALA A 82 -2.91 -2.79 9.83
C ALA A 82 -3.28 -3.51 8.52
N GLN A 83 -2.43 -3.38 7.51
CA GLN A 83 -2.58 -4.01 6.20
C GLN A 83 -1.52 -5.11 6.02
N THR A 84 -1.97 -6.34 5.84
CA THR A 84 -1.10 -7.46 5.48
C THR A 84 -0.86 -7.52 3.97
N SER A 85 0.32 -8.00 3.57
CA SER A 85 0.67 -8.22 2.16
C SER A 85 1.13 -9.66 1.90
N LYS A 86 1.19 -10.07 0.64
CA LYS A 86 1.75 -11.37 0.22
C LYS A 86 3.25 -11.51 0.54
N GLN A 87 3.96 -10.40 0.77
CA GLN A 87 5.36 -10.38 1.19
C GLN A 87 5.57 -10.81 2.66
N ALA A 88 4.50 -11.16 3.37
CA ALA A 88 4.47 -11.43 4.82
C ALA A 88 4.79 -10.20 5.68
N PHE A 89 4.62 -9.00 5.14
CA PHE A 89 4.68 -7.75 5.90
C PHE A 89 3.30 -7.36 6.42
N THR A 90 3.31 -6.62 7.52
CA THR A 90 2.13 -5.89 8.03
C THR A 90 2.50 -4.43 8.11
N TYR A 91 1.96 -3.64 7.21
CA TYR A 91 2.10 -2.19 7.21
C TYR A 91 1.11 -1.58 8.20
N VAL A 92 1.60 -0.82 9.16
CA VAL A 92 0.76 -0.14 10.16
C VAL A 92 0.82 1.36 9.91
N LEU A 93 -0.31 1.94 9.53
CA LEU A 93 -0.43 3.35 9.17
C LEU A 93 -1.43 4.05 10.10
N ASP A 94 -1.23 5.34 10.31
CA ASP A 94 -2.27 6.21 10.84
C ASP A 94 -3.40 6.29 9.80
N ARG A 95 -4.61 5.85 10.14
CA ARG A 95 -5.70 5.75 9.18
C ARG A 95 -6.32 7.08 8.79
N VAL A 96 -5.99 8.15 9.52
CA VAL A 96 -6.43 9.51 9.19
C VAL A 96 -5.54 10.13 8.13
N THR A 97 -4.22 9.92 8.24
CA THR A 97 -3.22 10.63 7.42
C THR A 97 -2.51 9.77 6.38
N GLY A 98 -2.50 8.44 6.57
CA GLY A 98 -1.73 7.51 5.76
C GLY A 98 -0.25 7.39 6.16
N GLU A 99 0.19 8.15 7.17
CA GLU A 99 1.58 8.12 7.62
C GLU A 99 1.90 6.81 8.35
N PRO A 100 3.09 6.23 8.13
CA PRO A 100 3.53 5.05 8.86
C PRO A 100 3.64 5.31 10.36
N VAL A 101 3.10 4.39 11.18
CA VAL A 101 3.23 4.45 12.66
C VAL A 101 4.67 4.13 13.09
N TRP A 102 5.30 3.18 12.42
CA TRP A 102 6.74 2.87 12.53
C TRP A 102 7.41 3.12 11.19
N PRO A 103 8.70 3.48 11.18
CA PRO A 103 9.42 3.76 9.94
C PRO A 103 9.30 2.61 8.94
N ILE A 104 8.95 2.96 7.70
CA ILE A 104 9.00 2.09 6.53
C ILE A 104 10.12 2.65 5.64
N GLU A 105 11.18 1.87 5.46
CA GLU A 105 12.38 2.32 4.77
C GLU A 105 12.35 1.91 3.30
N GLU A 106 12.70 2.84 2.42
CA GLU A 106 12.98 2.52 1.02
C GLU A 106 14.36 1.85 0.93
N ARG A 107 14.37 0.56 0.56
CA ARG A 107 15.62 -0.21 0.46
C ARG A 107 15.90 -0.62 -0.97
N PRO A 108 17.18 -0.57 -1.40
CA PRO A 108 17.58 -1.08 -2.71
C PRO A 108 17.22 -2.56 -2.88
N VAL A 109 16.73 -2.91 -4.06
CA VAL A 109 16.38 -4.30 -4.41
C VAL A 109 17.16 -4.76 -5.64
N PRO A 110 17.39 -6.10 -5.77
CA PRO A 110 18.02 -6.65 -6.96
C PRO A 110 17.28 -6.23 -8.23
N GLN A 111 18.02 -5.89 -9.25
CA GLN A 111 17.49 -5.58 -10.57
C GLN A 111 17.44 -6.85 -11.41
N GLY A 112 16.45 -6.98 -12.27
CA GLY A 112 16.32 -8.09 -13.19
C GLY A 112 16.96 -7.81 -14.56
N ASP A 113 16.94 -8.83 -15.40
CA ASP A 113 17.54 -8.83 -16.74
C ASP A 113 16.53 -9.15 -17.86
N VAL A 114 15.23 -9.14 -17.55
CA VAL A 114 14.18 -9.42 -18.53
C VAL A 114 14.10 -8.26 -19.54
N PRO A 115 14.27 -8.53 -20.83
CA PRO A 115 14.27 -7.47 -21.85
C PRO A 115 12.97 -6.67 -21.86
N GLY A 116 13.09 -5.35 -21.78
CA GLY A 116 11.96 -4.41 -21.81
C GLY A 116 11.29 -4.16 -20.46
N GLU A 117 11.60 -4.92 -19.42
CA GLU A 117 11.13 -4.61 -18.07
C GLU A 117 11.94 -3.49 -17.42
N TRP A 118 11.26 -2.74 -16.56
CA TRP A 118 11.86 -1.78 -15.66
C TRP A 118 11.63 -2.24 -14.22
N TYR A 119 12.65 -2.16 -13.42
CA TYR A 119 12.60 -2.52 -12.00
C TYR A 119 12.74 -1.26 -11.17
N SER A 120 11.84 -1.04 -10.19
CA SER A 120 12.03 0.05 -9.25
C SER A 120 13.35 -0.16 -8.50
N PRO A 121 14.20 0.87 -8.37
CA PRO A 121 15.49 0.72 -7.69
C PRO A 121 15.35 0.41 -6.20
N THR A 122 14.24 0.82 -5.59
CA THR A 122 13.92 0.58 -4.17
C THR A 122 12.52 0.04 -4.00
N GLN A 123 12.29 -0.57 -2.85
CA GLN A 123 10.99 -1.00 -2.37
C GLN A 123 10.83 -0.65 -0.89
N PRO A 124 9.60 -0.45 -0.38
CA PRO A 124 9.33 -0.19 1.03
C PRO A 124 9.43 -1.45 1.90
N PHE A 125 10.17 -1.37 3.01
CA PHE A 125 10.40 -2.45 3.98
C PHE A 125 10.12 -2.01 5.42
#